data_b6b592b49e7ca0dd081f751377bdd62b
#
_entry.id   b6b592b49e7ca0dd081f751377bdd62b
#
_cell.length_a   1.000
_cell.length_b   1.000
_cell.length_c   1.000
_cell.angle_alpha   90.00
_cell.angle_beta   90.00
_cell.angle_gamma   90.00
#
_symmetry.space_group_name_H-M   'P 1'
#
loop_
_entity.id
_entity.type
_entity.pdbx_description
1 polymer ?
#
loop_
_entity_poly.entity_id
_entity_poly.type
_entity_poly.pdbx_seq_one_letter_code
_entity_poly.pdbx_strand_id
1 'polypeptide(L)'
;MSEATQLTPVAVGARGKAKGQFGVAFGRRFFLLLLLGLVWIGPAWTNTKYLLGMALWDALVLALWVVDLQRLPKAEELEIRRVWNSTLQLREPAVATLEIVNRGRSDVLLRVQEDVPVGLSNEIPEMDVRVPAGSSANVTYPICPRERGDMHFGDTFLRYQSPRQIAERWAVASLRQTIRIYPNFQEAQKDTIYLIRSKQIALEKRYKHQPGLGREFESLREYRESDEWRDICWSATARRAKLISKAYQTERSQTVWLVLDAGRLLRTRVRGLSKLDYAVGAALSLAQVALYSGDLVAMLGYGRRILQRLPPGRGSRQIRALLDGLALVRAEELEADHRRATETLSVLQKRRSLVVWMTDLAETATTPEVIESAMHMAQRHLVLFTVIGQPELRELARERAQTPSEMFRQTAALEIVQRRDLLLRTLRQQGALTLEVEPAKLSTAVVNQYLMAKDRSLI
;
A
#
# COMPACT_ATOMS: atom_id res chain seq x y z
N MET A 1 -11.33 12.21 12.89
CA MET A 1 -11.58 11.33 11.72
C MET A 1 -11.32 12.02 10.37
N SER A 2 -11.45 13.33 10.27
CA SER A 2 -11.29 14.10 9.02
C SER A 2 -9.83 14.30 8.55
N GLU A 3 -8.85 14.37 9.44
CA GLU A 3 -7.46 14.66 9.08
C GLU A 3 -6.70 13.48 8.45
N ALA A 4 -7.04 12.25 8.84
CA ALA A 4 -6.34 11.06 8.31
C ALA A 4 -6.61 10.84 6.82
N THR A 5 -7.79 11.21 6.34
CA THR A 5 -8.17 11.10 4.92
C THR A 5 -7.41 12.11 4.04
N GLN A 6 -6.87 13.20 4.63
CA GLN A 6 -6.09 14.23 3.91
C GLN A 6 -4.60 13.90 3.80
N LEU A 7 -4.11 12.88 4.49
CA LEU A 7 -2.69 12.52 4.49
C LEU A 7 -2.25 11.79 3.21
N THR A 8 -3.16 11.06 2.58
CA THR A 8 -2.88 10.33 1.33
C THR A 8 -3.43 11.09 0.13
N PRO A 9 -2.61 11.35 -0.90
CA PRO A 9 -3.08 12.06 -2.08
C PRO A 9 -4.07 11.18 -2.86
N VAL A 10 -5.20 11.74 -3.24
CA VAL A 10 -6.12 11.11 -4.18
C VAL A 10 -5.39 10.96 -5.52
N ALA A 11 -5.51 9.79 -6.16
CA ALA A 11 -4.87 9.56 -7.45
C ALA A 11 -5.40 10.54 -8.50
N VAL A 12 -4.49 11.15 -9.26
CA VAL A 12 -4.87 12.06 -10.35
C VAL A 12 -5.47 11.22 -11.47
N GLY A 13 -6.67 11.58 -11.94
CA GLY A 13 -7.34 10.86 -13.02
C GLY A 13 -6.61 11.04 -14.37
N ALA A 14 -6.66 10.00 -15.20
CA ALA A 14 -6.19 10.06 -16.58
C ALA A 14 -7.30 10.55 -17.54
N ARG A 15 -6.93 11.29 -18.56
CA ARG A 15 -7.85 11.79 -19.60
C ARG A 15 -7.27 11.50 -20.97
N GLY A 16 -8.08 10.96 -21.87
CA GLY A 16 -7.66 10.65 -23.23
C GLY A 16 -8.80 10.76 -24.24
N LYS A 17 -8.44 11.06 -25.48
CA LYS A 17 -9.36 10.94 -26.61
C LYS A 17 -9.24 9.55 -27.22
N ALA A 18 -10.36 8.97 -27.61
CA ALA A 18 -10.34 7.69 -28.30
C ALA A 18 -9.70 7.84 -29.69
N LYS A 19 -8.96 6.82 -30.10
CA LYS A 19 -8.39 6.71 -31.45
C LYS A 19 -8.90 5.45 -32.12
N GLY A 20 -9.32 5.55 -33.38
CA GLY A 20 -9.74 4.38 -34.15
C GLY A 20 -8.53 3.45 -34.38
N GLN A 21 -8.61 2.19 -33.96
CA GLN A 21 -7.51 1.25 -34.09
C GLN A 21 -7.75 0.17 -35.14
N PHE A 22 -9.00 -0.31 -35.29
CA PHE A 22 -9.35 -1.42 -36.18
C PHE A 22 -10.48 -1.09 -37.16
N GLY A 23 -10.81 0.17 -37.37
CA GLY A 23 -11.80 0.59 -38.34
C GLY A 23 -13.23 0.33 -37.91
N VAL A 24 -13.96 -0.37 -38.75
CA VAL A 24 -15.40 -0.56 -38.68
C VAL A 24 -15.75 -2.05 -38.70
N ALA A 25 -16.88 -2.37 -38.10
CA ALA A 25 -17.38 -3.74 -38.07
C ALA A 25 -18.89 -3.76 -38.35
N PHE A 26 -19.41 -4.93 -38.60
CA PHE A 26 -20.85 -5.15 -38.81
C PHE A 26 -21.50 -5.38 -37.44
N GLY A 27 -22.56 -4.66 -37.16
CA GLY A 27 -23.35 -4.85 -35.95
C GLY A 27 -24.23 -6.11 -36.03
N ARG A 28 -24.79 -6.54 -34.89
CA ARG A 28 -25.59 -7.74 -34.78
C ARG A 28 -26.80 -7.73 -35.71
N ARG A 29 -27.47 -6.61 -35.87
CA ARG A 29 -28.67 -6.48 -36.73
C ARG A 29 -28.35 -6.52 -38.22
N PHE A 30 -27.13 -6.15 -38.62
CA PHE A 30 -26.69 -6.31 -40.01
C PHE A 30 -26.82 -7.74 -40.49
N PHE A 31 -26.30 -8.69 -39.71
CA PHE A 31 -26.39 -10.13 -40.03
C PHE A 31 -27.83 -10.64 -40.04
N LEU A 32 -28.70 -10.14 -39.13
CA LEU A 32 -30.11 -10.51 -39.11
C LEU A 32 -30.83 -10.01 -40.38
N LEU A 33 -30.54 -8.77 -40.82
CA LEU A 33 -31.10 -8.21 -42.05
C LEU A 33 -30.62 -8.97 -43.31
N LEU A 34 -29.36 -9.38 -43.31
CA LEU A 34 -28.75 -10.14 -44.39
C LEU A 34 -29.37 -11.55 -44.45
N LEU A 35 -29.60 -12.18 -43.29
CA LEU A 35 -30.27 -13.48 -43.20
C LEU A 35 -31.72 -13.42 -43.67
N LEU A 36 -32.42 -12.30 -43.45
CA LEU A 36 -33.76 -12.07 -43.96
C LEU A 36 -33.80 -12.06 -45.52
N GLY A 37 -32.70 -11.65 -46.16
CA GLY A 37 -32.57 -11.71 -47.62
C GLY A 37 -32.60 -13.13 -48.19
N LEU A 38 -32.30 -14.16 -47.40
CA LEU A 38 -32.38 -15.57 -47.83
C LEU A 38 -33.79 -16.00 -48.17
N VAL A 39 -34.83 -15.25 -47.76
CA VAL A 39 -36.24 -15.53 -48.13
C VAL A 39 -36.42 -15.54 -49.64
N TRP A 40 -35.59 -14.77 -50.38
CA TRP A 40 -35.65 -14.70 -51.85
C TRP A 40 -35.14 -15.99 -52.53
N ILE A 41 -34.46 -16.90 -51.83
CA ILE A 41 -33.97 -18.16 -52.39
C ILE A 41 -35.10 -19.09 -52.75
N GLY A 42 -36.18 -19.13 -51.96
CA GLY A 42 -37.34 -19.96 -52.25
C GLY A 42 -37.97 -19.69 -53.62
N PRO A 43 -38.39 -18.42 -53.91
CA PRO A 43 -38.89 -18.05 -55.23
C PRO A 43 -37.85 -18.17 -56.35
N ALA A 44 -36.58 -17.97 -56.05
CA ALA A 44 -35.47 -18.08 -57.02
C ALA A 44 -35.35 -19.50 -57.59
N TRP A 45 -35.83 -20.53 -56.91
CA TRP A 45 -35.88 -21.89 -57.39
C TRP A 45 -36.82 -22.04 -58.59
N THR A 46 -37.86 -21.21 -58.68
CA THR A 46 -38.82 -21.24 -59.79
C THR A 46 -38.43 -20.24 -60.90
N ASN A 47 -37.81 -19.15 -60.56
CA ASN A 47 -37.41 -18.11 -61.53
C ASN A 47 -36.16 -17.38 -61.05
N THR A 48 -35.07 -17.46 -61.83
CA THR A 48 -33.79 -16.88 -61.54
C THR A 48 -33.79 -15.32 -61.41
N LYS A 49 -34.86 -14.65 -61.90
CA LYS A 49 -35.03 -13.19 -61.69
C LYS A 49 -35.15 -12.79 -60.25
N TYR A 50 -35.58 -13.68 -59.33
CA TYR A 50 -35.63 -13.39 -57.91
C TYR A 50 -34.23 -13.29 -57.25
N LEU A 51 -33.16 -13.83 -57.88
CA LEU A 51 -31.78 -13.59 -57.43
C LEU A 51 -31.42 -12.11 -57.55
N LEU A 52 -32.00 -11.40 -58.52
CA LEU A 52 -31.84 -9.92 -58.62
C LEU A 52 -32.48 -9.19 -57.41
N GLY A 53 -33.62 -9.70 -56.92
CA GLY A 53 -34.27 -9.22 -55.70
C GLY A 53 -33.37 -9.39 -54.46
N MET A 54 -32.74 -10.58 -54.33
CA MET A 54 -31.77 -10.85 -53.27
C MET A 54 -30.57 -9.90 -53.35
N ALA A 55 -29.99 -9.72 -54.54
CA ALA A 55 -28.84 -8.78 -54.74
C ALA A 55 -29.21 -7.33 -54.42
N LEU A 56 -30.43 -6.87 -54.80
CA LEU A 56 -30.94 -5.55 -54.44
C LEU A 56 -31.15 -5.40 -52.93
N TRP A 57 -31.64 -6.45 -52.27
CA TRP A 57 -31.80 -6.46 -50.81
C TRP A 57 -30.43 -6.36 -50.12
N ASP A 58 -29.44 -7.17 -50.49
CA ASP A 58 -28.11 -7.14 -49.94
C ASP A 58 -27.42 -5.76 -50.15
N ALA A 59 -27.61 -5.20 -51.34
CA ALA A 59 -27.12 -3.80 -51.65
C ALA A 59 -27.81 -2.77 -50.73
N LEU A 60 -29.11 -2.91 -50.48
CA LEU A 60 -29.86 -2.04 -49.57
C LEU A 60 -29.35 -2.17 -48.13
N VAL A 61 -29.13 -3.41 -47.65
CA VAL A 61 -28.57 -3.65 -46.31
C VAL A 61 -27.15 -3.05 -46.16
N LEU A 62 -26.33 -3.19 -47.21
CA LEU A 62 -24.99 -2.54 -47.25
C LEU A 62 -25.09 -1.03 -47.23
N ALA A 63 -26.02 -0.44 -48.03
CA ALA A 63 -26.24 1.03 -48.02
C ALA A 63 -26.72 1.50 -46.63
N LEU A 64 -27.60 0.79 -45.96
CA LEU A 64 -28.03 1.10 -44.60
C LEU A 64 -26.86 1.06 -43.60
N TRP A 65 -25.97 0.05 -43.74
CA TRP A 65 -24.77 -0.05 -42.93
C TRP A 65 -23.85 1.16 -43.15
N VAL A 66 -23.60 1.58 -44.38
CA VAL A 66 -22.80 2.78 -44.71
C VAL A 66 -23.41 4.04 -44.09
N VAL A 67 -24.73 4.21 -44.22
CA VAL A 67 -25.43 5.37 -43.63
C VAL A 67 -25.35 5.36 -42.10
N ASP A 68 -25.52 4.20 -41.48
CA ASP A 68 -25.42 4.04 -40.01
C ASP A 68 -23.99 4.33 -39.54
N LEU A 69 -22.99 3.83 -40.27
CA LEU A 69 -21.58 4.08 -40.00
C LEU A 69 -21.19 5.57 -40.11
N GLN A 70 -21.73 6.28 -41.09
CA GLN A 70 -21.48 7.73 -41.24
C GLN A 70 -22.12 8.57 -40.13
N ARG A 71 -23.18 8.06 -39.50
CA ARG A 71 -23.86 8.72 -38.38
C ARG A 71 -23.17 8.46 -37.04
N LEU A 72 -22.38 7.38 -36.93
CA LEU A 72 -21.62 7.12 -35.74
C LEU A 72 -20.53 8.18 -35.53
N PRO A 73 -20.33 8.69 -34.31
CA PRO A 73 -19.27 9.63 -34.00
C PRO A 73 -17.92 9.05 -34.38
N LYS A 74 -17.01 9.91 -34.80
CA LYS A 74 -15.63 9.50 -34.97
C LYS A 74 -15.01 9.22 -33.60
N ALA A 75 -14.00 8.32 -33.54
CA ALA A 75 -13.36 7.96 -32.28
C ALA A 75 -12.85 9.21 -31.51
N GLU A 76 -12.34 10.22 -32.21
CA GLU A 76 -11.82 11.45 -31.62
C GLU A 76 -12.90 12.34 -30.95
N GLU A 77 -14.19 12.09 -31.24
CA GLU A 77 -15.32 12.78 -30.62
C GLU A 77 -15.74 12.13 -29.29
N LEU A 78 -15.16 10.95 -28.96
CA LEU A 78 -15.33 10.31 -27.69
C LEU A 78 -14.14 10.63 -26.78
N GLU A 79 -14.42 11.28 -25.66
CA GLU A 79 -13.44 11.62 -24.66
C GLU A 79 -13.71 10.81 -23.39
N ILE A 80 -12.65 10.20 -22.83
CA ILE A 80 -12.78 9.35 -21.66
C ILE A 80 -11.84 9.87 -20.59
N ARG A 81 -12.35 9.86 -19.36
CA ARG A 81 -11.60 10.27 -18.19
C ARG A 81 -11.81 9.25 -17.09
N ARG A 82 -10.70 8.73 -16.53
CA ARG A 82 -10.74 7.91 -15.32
C ARG A 82 -10.62 8.82 -14.10
N VAL A 83 -11.52 8.69 -13.15
CA VAL A 83 -11.58 9.50 -11.93
C VAL A 83 -11.53 8.56 -10.71
N TRP A 84 -10.75 8.94 -9.74
CA TRP A 84 -10.61 8.22 -8.48
C TRP A 84 -11.31 8.98 -7.36
N ASN A 85 -12.21 8.32 -6.66
CA ASN A 85 -12.99 8.96 -5.58
C ASN A 85 -12.26 8.92 -4.24
N SER A 86 -11.26 8.02 -4.10
CA SER A 86 -10.49 7.84 -2.87
C SER A 86 -9.06 7.39 -3.17
N THR A 87 -8.20 7.49 -2.19
CA THR A 87 -6.87 6.90 -2.23
C THR A 87 -6.98 5.39 -2.17
N LEU A 88 -6.24 4.70 -3.05
CA LEU A 88 -6.22 3.25 -3.10
C LEU A 88 -5.35 2.69 -1.97
N GLN A 89 -5.93 1.84 -1.15
CA GLN A 89 -5.27 1.17 -0.04
C GLN A 89 -5.36 -0.36 -0.18
N LEU A 90 -4.36 -1.04 0.37
CA LEU A 90 -4.30 -2.50 0.35
C LEU A 90 -5.55 -3.11 1.02
N ARG A 91 -6.25 -4.02 0.32
CA ARG A 91 -7.46 -4.72 0.77
C ARG A 91 -8.66 -3.81 1.09
N GLU A 92 -8.61 -2.55 0.74
CA GLU A 92 -9.76 -1.67 0.88
C GLU A 92 -10.52 -1.61 -0.45
N PRO A 93 -11.81 -1.96 -0.48
CA PRO A 93 -12.61 -1.83 -1.68
C PRO A 93 -12.69 -0.37 -2.10
N ALA A 94 -12.40 -0.11 -3.35
CA ALA A 94 -12.51 1.20 -3.96
C ALA A 94 -13.33 1.14 -5.25
N VAL A 95 -13.78 2.29 -5.70
CA VAL A 95 -14.58 2.40 -6.94
C VAL A 95 -13.83 3.29 -7.92
N ALA A 96 -13.56 2.76 -9.09
CA ALA A 96 -13.08 3.53 -10.22
C ALA A 96 -14.28 4.06 -11.01
N THR A 97 -14.23 5.31 -11.42
CA THR A 97 -15.27 5.96 -12.24
C THR A 97 -14.67 6.34 -13.59
N LEU A 98 -15.33 5.91 -14.66
CA LEU A 98 -15.05 6.35 -16.02
C LEU A 98 -16.12 7.35 -16.44
N GLU A 99 -15.71 8.56 -16.68
CA GLU A 99 -16.52 9.61 -17.28
C GLU A 99 -16.31 9.56 -18.81
N ILE A 100 -17.39 9.33 -19.55
CA ILE A 100 -17.37 9.21 -21.02
C ILE A 100 -18.17 10.36 -21.60
N VAL A 101 -17.53 11.20 -22.37
CA VAL A 101 -18.13 12.36 -23.02
C VAL A 101 -18.28 12.06 -24.50
N ASN A 102 -19.51 12.12 -25.03
CA ASN A 102 -19.82 12.00 -26.43
C ASN A 102 -20.03 13.40 -27.04
N ARG A 103 -19.07 13.87 -27.81
CA ARG A 103 -19.16 15.14 -28.53
C ARG A 103 -19.78 15.01 -29.93
N GLY A 104 -20.13 13.78 -30.31
CA GLY A 104 -20.78 13.48 -31.58
C GLY A 104 -22.26 13.90 -31.60
N ARG A 105 -22.86 13.80 -32.81
CA ARG A 105 -24.25 14.22 -33.06
C ARG A 105 -25.27 13.08 -32.88
N SER A 106 -24.85 11.89 -32.58
CA SER A 106 -25.71 10.71 -32.39
C SER A 106 -25.45 9.99 -31.10
N ASP A 107 -26.51 9.39 -30.54
CA ASP A 107 -26.42 8.52 -29.39
C ASP A 107 -25.56 7.31 -29.73
N VAL A 108 -24.81 6.82 -28.74
CA VAL A 108 -23.99 5.62 -28.86
C VAL A 108 -24.32 4.63 -27.74
N LEU A 109 -24.36 3.35 -28.11
CA LEU A 109 -24.30 2.23 -27.19
C LEU A 109 -22.84 1.78 -27.14
N LEU A 110 -22.24 1.91 -26.00
CA LEU A 110 -20.80 1.76 -25.81
C LEU A 110 -20.54 0.61 -24.85
N ARG A 111 -19.69 -0.33 -25.27
CA ARG A 111 -19.09 -1.34 -24.41
C ARG A 111 -17.67 -0.93 -24.14
N VAL A 112 -17.35 -0.81 -22.87
CA VAL A 112 -16.05 -0.38 -22.38
C VAL A 112 -15.36 -1.53 -21.69
N GLN A 113 -14.11 -1.77 -22.04
CA GLN A 113 -13.25 -2.75 -21.40
C GLN A 113 -11.98 -2.05 -20.93
N GLU A 114 -11.66 -2.21 -19.66
CA GLU A 114 -10.48 -1.62 -19.02
C GLU A 114 -9.35 -2.62 -18.87
N ASP A 115 -8.13 -2.22 -19.24
CA ASP A 115 -6.92 -2.98 -18.95
C ASP A 115 -6.45 -2.67 -17.52
N VAL A 116 -6.96 -3.47 -16.57
CA VAL A 116 -6.70 -3.32 -15.14
C VAL A 116 -5.63 -4.34 -14.71
N PRO A 117 -4.61 -3.94 -13.93
CA PRO A 117 -3.60 -4.86 -13.42
C PRO A 117 -4.23 -5.99 -12.58
N VAL A 118 -3.72 -7.21 -12.71
CA VAL A 118 -4.18 -8.41 -11.98
C VAL A 118 -4.15 -8.22 -10.46
N GLY A 119 -3.25 -7.38 -9.94
CA GLY A 119 -3.19 -7.05 -8.52
C GLY A 119 -4.38 -6.24 -7.98
N LEU A 120 -5.26 -5.72 -8.86
CA LEU A 120 -6.43 -4.91 -8.50
C LEU A 120 -7.76 -5.62 -8.75
N SER A 121 -7.84 -6.43 -9.80
CA SER A 121 -9.03 -7.21 -10.13
C SER A 121 -8.61 -8.54 -10.78
N ASN A 122 -9.37 -9.61 -10.52
CA ASN A 122 -9.17 -10.90 -11.20
C ASN A 122 -9.86 -10.95 -12.57
N GLU A 123 -10.88 -10.12 -12.74
CA GLU A 123 -11.69 -10.07 -13.94
C GLU A 123 -11.44 -8.74 -14.65
N ILE A 124 -11.43 -8.77 -15.96
CA ILE A 124 -11.34 -7.57 -16.78
C ILE A 124 -12.71 -6.88 -16.70
N PRO A 125 -12.79 -5.64 -16.20
CA PRO A 125 -14.06 -4.94 -16.10
C PRO A 125 -14.62 -4.66 -17.50
N GLU A 126 -15.81 -5.17 -17.78
CA GLU A 126 -16.56 -4.93 -19.00
C GLU A 126 -17.91 -4.28 -18.65
N MET A 127 -18.21 -3.16 -19.27
CA MET A 127 -19.35 -2.33 -18.91
C MET A 127 -20.08 -1.83 -20.15
N ASP A 128 -21.40 -1.98 -20.17
CA ASP A 128 -22.26 -1.44 -21.22
C ASP A 128 -22.88 -0.13 -20.76
N VAL A 129 -22.78 0.92 -21.58
CA VAL A 129 -23.33 2.24 -21.29
C VAL A 129 -23.91 2.90 -22.53
N ARG A 130 -25.02 3.61 -22.37
CA ARG A 130 -25.58 4.50 -23.41
C ARG A 130 -25.17 5.92 -23.12
N VAL A 131 -24.56 6.55 -24.12
CA VAL A 131 -24.13 7.96 -24.03
C VAL A 131 -24.89 8.75 -25.10
N PRO A 132 -25.84 9.61 -24.71
CA PRO A 132 -26.55 10.46 -25.67
C PRO A 132 -25.64 11.45 -26.40
N ALA A 133 -26.10 11.96 -27.53
CA ALA A 133 -25.39 12.95 -28.29
C ALA A 133 -25.12 14.22 -27.45
N GLY A 134 -23.90 14.75 -27.52
CA GLY A 134 -23.50 15.97 -26.82
C GLY A 134 -23.54 15.91 -25.29
N SER A 135 -23.61 14.71 -24.71
CA SER A 135 -23.71 14.49 -23.24
C SER A 135 -22.59 13.62 -22.69
N SER A 136 -22.56 13.44 -21.37
CA SER A 136 -21.66 12.54 -20.67
C SER A 136 -22.40 11.47 -19.89
N ALA A 137 -21.75 10.35 -19.70
CA ALA A 137 -22.23 9.27 -18.81
C ALA A 137 -21.09 8.77 -17.93
N ASN A 138 -21.41 8.40 -16.70
CA ASN A 138 -20.48 7.85 -15.75
C ASN A 138 -20.73 6.37 -15.57
N VAL A 139 -19.66 5.59 -15.62
CA VAL A 139 -19.68 4.15 -15.34
C VAL A 139 -18.69 3.84 -14.24
N THR A 140 -19.11 3.02 -13.31
CA THR A 140 -18.30 2.66 -12.15
C THR A 140 -18.03 1.17 -12.10
N TYR A 141 -16.82 0.78 -11.68
CA TYR A 141 -16.48 -0.60 -11.41
C TYR A 141 -15.71 -0.75 -10.10
N PRO A 142 -15.94 -1.84 -9.35
CA PRO A 142 -15.25 -2.08 -8.10
C PRO A 142 -13.84 -2.61 -8.35
N ILE A 143 -12.90 -2.19 -7.51
CA ILE A 143 -11.54 -2.72 -7.45
C ILE A 143 -11.16 -2.99 -6.00
N CYS A 144 -10.31 -3.99 -5.78
CA CYS A 144 -9.78 -4.31 -4.46
C CYS A 144 -8.29 -4.61 -4.56
N PRO A 145 -7.42 -3.67 -4.20
CA PRO A 145 -5.98 -3.85 -4.30
C PRO A 145 -5.48 -5.01 -3.44
N ARG A 146 -4.73 -5.93 -4.04
CA ARG A 146 -4.16 -7.11 -3.36
C ARG A 146 -2.68 -6.98 -3.07
N GLU A 147 -2.01 -6.03 -3.70
CA GLU A 147 -0.59 -5.75 -3.56
C GLU A 147 -0.36 -4.24 -3.44
N ARG A 148 0.68 -3.86 -2.69
CA ARG A 148 1.11 -2.46 -2.52
C ARG A 148 2.04 -2.02 -3.64
N GLY A 149 2.22 -0.72 -3.71
CA GLY A 149 3.19 -0.07 -4.58
C GLY A 149 2.59 0.46 -5.86
N ASP A 150 3.45 0.80 -6.80
CA ASP A 150 3.02 1.40 -8.06
C ASP A 150 2.44 0.33 -8.99
N MET A 151 1.19 0.55 -9.43
CA MET A 151 0.44 -0.29 -10.36
C MET A 151 0.21 0.48 -11.66
N HIS A 152 0.40 -0.22 -12.79
CA HIS A 152 0.27 0.38 -14.12
C HIS A 152 -1.06 -0.03 -14.74
N PHE A 153 -1.93 0.95 -14.93
CA PHE A 153 -3.14 0.77 -15.71
C PHE A 153 -2.81 0.90 -17.19
N GLY A 154 -3.43 0.07 -18.00
CA GLY A 154 -3.31 0.07 -19.44
C GLY A 154 -4.29 1.02 -20.14
N ASP A 155 -4.57 0.67 -21.39
CA ASP A 155 -5.48 1.41 -22.25
C ASP A 155 -6.93 0.99 -21.99
N THR A 156 -7.88 1.83 -22.40
CA THR A 156 -9.31 1.54 -22.36
C THR A 156 -9.79 1.21 -23.76
N PHE A 157 -10.37 0.03 -23.93
CA PHE A 157 -10.91 -0.44 -25.21
C PHE A 157 -12.40 -0.14 -25.31
N LEU A 158 -12.80 0.38 -26.45
CA LEU A 158 -14.14 0.85 -26.72
C LEU A 158 -14.70 0.15 -27.94
N ARG A 159 -15.88 -0.41 -27.77
CA ARG A 159 -16.69 -0.96 -28.84
C ARG A 159 -18.02 -0.23 -28.81
N TYR A 160 -18.35 0.51 -29.85
CA TYR A 160 -19.55 1.31 -29.86
C TYR A 160 -20.34 1.20 -31.15
N GLN A 161 -21.63 1.31 -31.01
CA GLN A 161 -22.62 1.15 -32.07
C GLN A 161 -23.76 2.16 -31.90
N SER A 162 -24.47 2.44 -33.01
CA SER A 162 -25.68 3.24 -32.97
C SER A 162 -26.82 2.50 -32.26
N PRO A 163 -27.90 3.18 -31.82
CA PRO A 163 -29.10 2.52 -31.32
C PRO A 163 -29.72 1.52 -32.32
N ARG A 164 -29.42 1.65 -33.61
CA ARG A 164 -29.86 0.72 -34.67
C ARG A 164 -29.05 -0.59 -34.68
N GLN A 165 -27.84 -0.58 -34.16
CA GLN A 165 -26.96 -1.76 -34.07
C GLN A 165 -26.62 -2.42 -35.41
N ILE A 166 -26.55 -1.62 -36.49
CA ILE A 166 -26.21 -2.09 -37.85
C ILE A 166 -24.72 -1.94 -38.10
N ALA A 167 -24.14 -0.78 -37.74
CA ALA A 167 -22.72 -0.52 -37.84
C ALA A 167 -22.08 -0.46 -36.43
N GLU A 168 -20.82 -0.83 -36.36
CA GLU A 168 -20.00 -0.84 -35.15
C GLU A 168 -18.64 -0.20 -35.44
N ARG A 169 -18.09 0.51 -34.46
CA ARG A 169 -16.72 1.02 -34.47
C ARG A 169 -15.96 0.59 -33.23
N TRP A 170 -14.68 0.37 -33.42
CA TRP A 170 -13.75 0.04 -32.35
C TRP A 170 -12.73 1.15 -32.19
N ALA A 171 -12.44 1.49 -30.95
CA ALA A 171 -11.50 2.54 -30.62
C ALA A 171 -10.74 2.19 -29.34
N VAL A 172 -9.60 2.83 -29.15
CA VAL A 172 -8.79 2.72 -27.95
C VAL A 172 -8.52 4.11 -27.41
N ALA A 173 -8.79 4.30 -26.12
CA ALA A 173 -8.39 5.50 -25.41
C ALA A 173 -7.13 5.20 -24.61
N SER A 174 -6.05 5.92 -24.85
CA SER A 174 -4.82 5.78 -24.08
C SER A 174 -4.99 6.49 -22.74
N LEU A 175 -5.33 5.70 -21.71
CA LEU A 175 -5.47 6.14 -20.33
C LEU A 175 -4.39 5.52 -19.42
N ARG A 176 -3.22 5.23 -20.00
CA ARG A 176 -2.09 4.67 -19.24
C ARG A 176 -1.73 5.56 -18.07
N GLN A 177 -1.72 4.98 -16.91
CA GLN A 177 -1.51 5.71 -15.67
C GLN A 177 -0.84 4.80 -14.63
N THR A 178 0.13 5.36 -13.91
CA THR A 178 0.69 4.69 -12.73
C THR A 178 0.00 5.21 -11.49
N ILE A 179 -0.55 4.31 -10.69
CA ILE A 179 -1.25 4.62 -9.46
C ILE A 179 -0.55 3.91 -8.31
N ARG A 180 -0.36 4.63 -7.21
CA ARG A 180 0.24 4.09 -6.00
C ARG A 180 -0.81 3.54 -5.07
N ILE A 181 -0.62 2.26 -4.67
CA ILE A 181 -1.42 1.57 -3.67
C ILE A 181 -0.70 1.69 -2.33
N TYR A 182 -1.36 2.32 -1.38
CA TYR A 182 -0.82 2.56 -0.05
C TYR A 182 -1.09 1.39 0.91
N PRO A 183 -0.29 1.23 1.98
CA PRO A 183 -0.66 0.36 3.09
C PRO A 183 -2.00 0.76 3.70
N ASN A 184 -2.74 -0.19 4.25
CA ASN A 184 -4.02 0.11 4.90
C ASN A 184 -3.79 0.91 6.18
N PHE A 185 -4.01 2.22 6.08
CA PHE A 185 -3.82 3.15 7.18
C PHE A 185 -4.92 3.03 8.23
N GLN A 186 -6.14 2.72 7.84
CA GLN A 186 -7.28 2.65 8.76
C GLN A 186 -7.19 1.44 9.69
N GLU A 187 -6.73 0.30 9.18
CA GLU A 187 -6.51 -0.90 9.98
C GLU A 187 -5.39 -0.66 11.01
N ALA A 188 -4.28 -0.07 10.57
CA ALA A 188 -3.19 0.34 11.46
C ALA A 188 -3.65 1.34 12.54
N GLN A 189 -4.60 2.21 12.24
CA GLN A 189 -5.09 3.24 13.15
C GLN A 189 -6.06 2.69 14.22
N LYS A 190 -6.89 1.69 13.91
CA LYS A 190 -7.86 1.12 14.87
C LYS A 190 -7.18 0.58 16.11
N ASP A 191 -6.16 -0.24 15.93
CA ASP A 191 -5.39 -0.82 17.04
C ASP A 191 -4.61 0.25 17.81
N THR A 192 -4.09 1.24 17.10
CA THR A 192 -3.30 2.34 17.65
C THR A 192 -4.12 3.26 18.55
N ILE A 193 -5.33 3.65 18.14
CA ILE A 193 -6.19 4.55 18.92
C ILE A 193 -6.62 3.90 20.25
N TYR A 194 -6.94 2.62 20.25
CA TYR A 194 -7.28 1.89 21.46
C TYR A 194 -6.12 1.85 22.45
N LEU A 195 -4.90 1.57 21.96
CA LEU A 195 -3.69 1.51 22.78
C LEU A 195 -3.27 2.90 23.31
N ILE A 196 -3.37 3.94 22.52
CA ILE A 196 -3.10 5.31 22.96
C ILE A 196 -4.07 5.70 24.06
N ARG A 197 -5.38 5.51 23.88
CA ARG A 197 -6.40 5.85 24.88
C ARG A 197 -6.23 5.10 26.19
N SER A 198 -5.96 3.81 26.16
CA SER A 198 -5.80 2.98 27.36
C SER A 198 -4.54 3.31 28.16
N LYS A 199 -3.45 3.70 27.50
CA LYS A 199 -2.17 4.03 28.15
C LYS A 199 -1.94 5.53 28.34
N GLN A 200 -2.58 6.40 27.57
CA GLN A 200 -2.46 7.85 27.73
C GLN A 200 -2.88 8.33 29.13
N ILE A 201 -3.94 7.71 29.70
CA ILE A 201 -4.38 7.96 31.08
C ILE A 201 -3.29 7.55 32.09
N ALA A 202 -2.50 6.51 31.78
CA ALA A 202 -1.42 6.07 32.67
C ALA A 202 -0.15 6.91 32.50
N LEU A 203 0.15 7.37 31.27
CA LEU A 203 1.30 8.20 30.95
C LEU A 203 1.13 9.64 31.46
N GLU A 204 -0.01 10.27 31.25
CA GLU A 204 -0.29 11.63 31.77
C GLU A 204 -0.21 11.72 33.30
N LYS A 205 -0.57 10.65 34.02
CA LYS A 205 -0.41 10.58 35.49
C LYS A 205 1.07 10.51 35.93
N ARG A 206 1.95 9.92 35.15
CA ARG A 206 3.40 9.79 35.46
C ARG A 206 4.25 10.97 35.01
N TYR A 207 3.86 11.67 33.95
CA TYR A 207 4.63 12.79 33.38
C TYR A 207 4.54 14.11 34.16
N LYS A 208 3.68 14.20 35.18
CA LYS A 208 3.74 15.28 36.15
C LYS A 208 4.94 15.08 37.10
N HIS A 209 6.03 15.76 36.80
CA HIS A 209 7.19 15.99 37.69
C HIS A 209 8.26 14.88 37.78
N GLN A 210 9.17 14.88 36.83
CA GLN A 210 10.59 14.61 37.14
C GLN A 210 11.45 15.72 36.56
N PRO A 211 12.08 16.59 37.38
CA PRO A 211 13.10 17.53 36.93
C PRO A 211 14.30 16.72 36.45
N GLY A 212 14.73 16.90 35.20
CA GLY A 212 15.83 16.17 34.60
C GLY A 212 16.93 17.09 34.10
N LEU A 213 18.13 16.56 34.03
CA LEU A 213 19.35 17.18 33.46
C LEU A 213 19.22 17.28 31.91
N GLY A 214 18.28 18.09 31.39
CA GLY A 214 18.08 18.33 29.97
C GLY A 214 18.65 19.68 29.53
N ARG A 215 18.84 19.86 28.23
CA ARG A 215 19.35 21.11 27.64
C ARG A 215 18.28 22.01 27.03
N GLU A 216 17.01 21.59 27.00
CA GLU A 216 15.93 22.39 26.47
C GLU A 216 15.33 23.27 27.58
N PHE A 217 15.32 24.59 27.34
CA PHE A 217 14.80 25.56 28.30
C PHE A 217 13.28 25.40 28.45
N GLU A 218 12.80 25.10 29.66
CA GLU A 218 11.37 24.96 29.97
C GLU A 218 10.81 26.25 30.58
N SER A 219 11.41 26.71 31.65
CA SER A 219 10.91 27.87 32.41
C SER A 219 11.97 28.49 33.27
N LEU A 220 11.67 29.68 33.80
CA LEU A 220 12.44 30.34 34.84
C LEU A 220 11.74 30.10 36.20
N ARG A 221 12.44 29.53 37.17
CA ARG A 221 11.94 29.33 38.52
C ARG A 221 12.89 29.90 39.57
N GLU A 222 12.45 30.07 40.80
CA GLU A 222 13.32 30.45 41.89
C GLU A 222 14.38 29.37 42.12
N TYR A 223 15.63 29.80 42.34
CA TYR A 223 16.80 28.96 42.62
C TYR A 223 16.56 28.12 43.88
N ARG A 224 16.94 26.84 43.80
CA ARG A 224 16.95 25.91 44.93
C ARG A 224 18.38 25.46 45.20
N GLU A 225 18.72 25.10 46.44
CA GLU A 225 20.05 24.66 46.84
C GLU A 225 20.60 23.44 46.05
N SER A 226 19.70 22.70 45.44
CA SER A 226 20.05 21.58 44.55
C SER A 226 20.33 21.95 43.10
N ASP A 227 20.19 23.24 42.72
CA ASP A 227 20.37 23.66 41.32
C ASP A 227 21.85 24.03 41.06
N GLU A 228 22.31 23.74 39.82
CA GLU A 228 23.67 24.08 39.42
C GLU A 228 23.83 25.61 39.24
N TRP A 229 24.93 26.16 39.71
CA TRP A 229 25.27 27.59 39.57
C TRP A 229 25.29 28.07 38.11
N ARG A 230 25.58 27.15 37.18
CA ARG A 230 25.60 27.42 35.73
C ARG A 230 24.22 27.72 35.16
N ASP A 231 23.16 27.28 35.83
CA ASP A 231 21.78 27.43 35.36
C ASP A 231 21.15 28.72 35.85
N ILE A 232 21.87 29.55 36.63
CA ILE A 232 21.38 30.84 37.08
C ILE A 232 21.19 31.78 35.89
N CYS A 233 19.99 32.31 35.75
CA CYS A 233 19.68 33.33 34.76
C CYS A 233 19.91 34.71 35.31
N TRP A 234 21.13 35.23 35.19
CA TRP A 234 21.55 36.53 35.76
C TRP A 234 20.67 37.70 35.32
N SER A 235 20.20 37.71 34.08
CA SER A 235 19.30 38.75 33.56
C SER A 235 17.91 38.74 34.22
N ALA A 236 17.40 37.58 34.56
CA ALA A 236 16.12 37.44 35.26
C ALA A 236 16.30 37.71 36.76
N THR A 237 17.40 37.28 37.35
CA THR A 237 17.82 37.57 38.74
C THR A 237 17.90 39.05 38.98
N ALA A 238 18.57 39.83 38.11
CA ALA A 238 18.70 41.26 38.21
C ALA A 238 17.34 42.02 38.17
N ARG A 239 16.38 41.49 37.38
CA ARG A 239 15.04 42.12 37.29
C ARG A 239 14.14 41.81 38.47
N ARG A 240 14.28 40.62 39.08
CA ARG A 240 13.39 40.15 40.14
C ARG A 240 13.97 40.26 41.55
N ALA A 241 15.21 40.69 41.69
CA ALA A 241 15.97 40.78 42.96
C ALA A 241 15.98 39.45 43.76
N LYS A 242 15.78 38.34 43.10
CA LYS A 242 15.84 36.97 43.65
C LYS A 242 16.61 36.08 42.68
N LEU A 243 17.36 35.12 43.22
CA LEU A 243 18.07 34.16 42.37
C LEU A 243 17.06 33.31 41.53
N ILE A 244 17.18 33.43 40.21
CA ILE A 244 16.35 32.73 39.26
C ILE A 244 17.21 31.71 38.51
N SER A 245 16.77 30.45 38.53
CA SER A 245 17.40 29.36 37.78
C SER A 245 16.59 29.03 36.53
N LYS A 246 17.28 28.65 35.48
CA LYS A 246 16.69 28.07 34.28
C LYS A 246 16.31 26.62 34.59
N ALA A 247 15.03 26.30 34.53
CA ALA A 247 14.59 24.92 34.53
C ALA A 247 14.71 24.36 33.11
N TYR A 248 15.42 23.25 32.98
CA TYR A 248 15.57 22.55 31.72
C TYR A 248 14.71 21.29 31.72
N GLN A 249 14.04 21.06 30.62
CA GLN A 249 13.34 19.82 30.39
C GLN A 249 14.28 18.85 29.67
N THR A 250 14.29 17.61 30.09
CA THR A 250 15.05 16.58 29.35
C THR A 250 14.48 16.49 27.95
N GLU A 251 15.30 16.72 26.93
CA GLU A 251 14.94 16.51 25.54
C GLU A 251 14.61 15.02 25.38
N ARG A 252 13.32 14.67 25.52
CA ARG A 252 12.83 13.27 25.54
C ARG A 252 12.51 12.74 24.15
N SER A 253 12.80 13.49 23.12
CA SER A 253 12.59 13.03 21.76
C SER A 253 13.66 12.03 21.36
N GLN A 254 13.25 10.80 21.31
CA GLN A 254 14.11 9.69 20.87
C GLN A 254 13.98 9.50 19.35
N THR A 255 15.00 8.90 18.75
CA THR A 255 14.92 8.48 17.36
C THR A 255 14.52 7.00 17.28
N VAL A 256 13.45 6.72 16.54
CA VAL A 256 12.96 5.37 16.26
C VAL A 256 13.25 5.05 14.79
N TRP A 257 14.08 4.05 14.56
CA TRP A 257 14.36 3.51 13.24
C TRP A 257 13.48 2.30 12.95
N LEU A 258 12.70 2.37 11.88
CA LEU A 258 11.91 1.27 11.33
C LEU A 258 12.76 0.59 10.26
N VAL A 259 13.32 -0.58 10.59
CA VAL A 259 14.17 -1.34 9.68
C VAL A 259 13.37 -2.53 9.16
N LEU A 260 13.04 -2.50 7.86
CA LEU A 260 12.21 -3.51 7.22
C LEU A 260 13.06 -4.37 6.27
N ASP A 261 13.09 -5.63 6.57
CA ASP A 261 13.61 -6.66 5.68
C ASP A 261 12.61 -6.88 4.53
N ALA A 262 13.08 -6.83 3.30
CA ALA A 262 12.32 -7.10 2.09
C ALA A 262 12.90 -8.29 1.31
N GLY A 263 13.59 -9.20 1.98
CA GLY A 263 14.09 -10.43 1.38
C GLY A 263 12.99 -11.45 1.09
N ARG A 264 13.36 -12.55 0.42
CA ARG A 264 12.42 -13.56 -0.09
C ARG A 264 11.51 -14.19 0.97
N LEU A 265 11.98 -14.30 2.23
CA LEU A 265 11.18 -14.87 3.31
C LEU A 265 9.92 -14.06 3.62
N LEU A 266 10.01 -12.73 3.45
CA LEU A 266 8.90 -11.81 3.68
C LEU A 266 7.85 -11.84 2.56
N ARG A 267 8.09 -12.56 1.46
CA ARG A 267 7.08 -12.83 0.40
C ARG A 267 6.04 -13.86 0.83
N THR A 268 6.36 -14.69 1.81
CA THR A 268 5.42 -15.72 2.30
C THR A 268 4.10 -15.10 2.68
N ARG A 269 3.02 -15.63 2.13
CA ARG A 269 1.67 -15.14 2.39
C ARG A 269 1.03 -15.88 3.57
N VAL A 270 0.46 -15.11 4.47
CA VAL A 270 -0.36 -15.60 5.59
C VAL A 270 -1.72 -14.94 5.48
N ARG A 271 -2.79 -15.73 5.42
CA ARG A 271 -4.16 -15.22 5.24
C ARG A 271 -4.31 -14.22 4.07
N GLY A 272 -3.56 -14.47 2.98
CA GLY A 272 -3.62 -13.69 1.75
C GLY A 272 -2.81 -12.40 1.71
N LEU A 273 -2.12 -12.01 2.77
CA LEU A 273 -1.14 -10.92 2.82
C LEU A 273 0.28 -11.47 2.92
N SER A 274 1.25 -10.77 2.37
CA SER A 274 2.66 -11.12 2.58
C SER A 274 3.08 -10.77 4.01
N LYS A 275 4.08 -11.45 4.55
CA LYS A 275 4.67 -11.08 5.84
C LYS A 275 5.19 -9.63 5.83
N LEU A 276 5.71 -9.19 4.68
CA LEU A 276 6.13 -7.81 4.51
C LEU A 276 4.96 -6.82 4.67
N ASP A 277 3.74 -7.17 4.23
CA ASP A 277 2.58 -6.30 4.40
C ASP A 277 2.20 -6.13 5.87
N TYR A 278 2.32 -7.20 6.65
CA TYR A 278 2.16 -7.11 8.11
C TYR A 278 3.26 -6.28 8.77
N ALA A 279 4.52 -6.44 8.35
CA ALA A 279 5.64 -5.63 8.84
C ALA A 279 5.42 -4.15 8.54
N VAL A 280 4.97 -3.82 7.34
CA VAL A 280 4.65 -2.44 6.93
C VAL A 280 3.49 -1.86 7.74
N GLY A 281 2.44 -2.65 7.97
CA GLY A 281 1.33 -2.25 8.85
C GLY A 281 1.81 -1.94 10.28
N ALA A 282 2.64 -2.83 10.84
CA ALA A 282 3.22 -2.64 12.17
C ALA A 282 4.17 -1.43 12.24
N ALA A 283 4.99 -1.22 11.21
CA ALA A 283 5.86 -0.06 11.10
C ALA A 283 5.05 1.25 11.06
N LEU A 284 3.95 1.27 10.31
CA LEU A 284 3.06 2.42 10.21
C LEU A 284 2.36 2.71 11.54
N SER A 285 1.84 1.68 12.22
CA SER A 285 1.22 1.81 13.54
C SER A 285 2.20 2.35 14.57
N LEU A 286 3.42 1.81 14.60
CA LEU A 286 4.47 2.31 15.49
C LEU A 286 4.87 3.75 15.16
N ALA A 287 5.03 4.08 13.88
CA ALA A 287 5.35 5.44 13.44
C ALA A 287 4.34 6.46 13.93
N GLN A 288 3.05 6.14 13.86
CA GLN A 288 1.98 7.03 14.35
C GLN A 288 2.11 7.27 15.85
N VAL A 289 2.31 6.21 16.63
CA VAL A 289 2.45 6.30 18.10
C VAL A 289 3.71 7.09 18.48
N ALA A 290 4.84 6.79 17.83
CA ALA A 290 6.11 7.46 18.12
C ALA A 290 6.07 8.95 17.76
N LEU A 291 5.52 9.30 16.58
CA LEU A 291 5.35 10.71 16.18
C LEU A 291 4.36 11.44 17.08
N TYR A 292 3.27 10.79 17.51
CA TYR A 292 2.32 11.36 18.47
C TYR A 292 2.99 11.58 19.85
N SER A 293 3.91 10.69 20.24
CA SER A 293 4.69 10.81 21.48
C SER A 293 5.84 11.84 21.39
N GLY A 294 5.98 12.56 20.26
CA GLY A 294 7.00 13.58 20.04
C GLY A 294 8.38 13.03 19.61
N ASP A 295 8.49 11.74 19.32
CA ASP A 295 9.74 11.12 18.88
C ASP A 295 10.01 11.37 17.39
N LEU A 296 11.28 11.24 17.00
CA LEU A 296 11.71 11.25 15.60
C LEU A 296 11.57 9.84 15.02
N VAL A 297 10.97 9.73 13.85
CA VAL A 297 10.85 8.45 13.17
C VAL A 297 11.61 8.46 11.86
N ALA A 298 12.38 7.40 11.62
CA ALA A 298 13.15 7.16 10.42
C ALA A 298 12.82 5.79 9.86
N MET A 299 13.15 5.52 8.60
CA MET A 299 12.90 4.25 7.96
C MET A 299 14.08 3.80 7.10
N LEU A 300 14.33 2.49 7.09
CA LEU A 300 15.25 1.81 6.20
C LEU A 300 14.59 0.51 5.69
N GLY A 301 14.21 0.49 4.42
CA GLY A 301 13.76 -0.73 3.72
C GLY A 301 14.92 -1.32 2.92
N TYR A 302 15.22 -2.58 3.10
CA TYR A 302 16.34 -3.25 2.45
C TYR A 302 15.99 -4.67 2.03
N GLY A 303 16.58 -5.11 0.95
CA GLY A 303 16.65 -6.48 0.48
C GLY A 303 18.12 -6.81 0.24
N ARG A 304 18.49 -7.28 -0.95
CA ARG A 304 19.91 -7.41 -1.34
C ARG A 304 20.63 -6.05 -1.44
N ARG A 305 19.85 -4.99 -1.59
CA ARG A 305 20.30 -3.60 -1.60
C ARG A 305 19.37 -2.74 -0.76
N ILE A 306 19.78 -1.51 -0.49
CA ILE A 306 18.89 -0.55 0.16
C ILE A 306 17.82 -0.13 -0.86
N LEU A 307 16.56 -0.39 -0.52
CA LEU A 307 15.39 -0.10 -1.37
C LEU A 307 14.84 1.28 -1.09
N GLN A 308 14.66 1.61 0.18
CA GLN A 308 14.10 2.88 0.63
C GLN A 308 14.83 3.38 1.87
N ARG A 309 15.03 4.68 1.93
CA ARG A 309 15.66 5.35 3.07
C ARG A 309 14.96 6.68 3.35
N LEU A 310 14.51 6.84 4.59
CA LEU A 310 13.92 8.08 5.06
C LEU A 310 14.65 8.54 6.34
N PRO A 311 15.23 9.73 6.35
CA PRO A 311 15.92 10.27 7.52
C PRO A 311 14.94 10.55 8.67
N PRO A 312 15.45 10.69 9.91
CA PRO A 312 14.62 11.03 11.06
C PRO A 312 13.88 12.36 10.88
N GLY A 313 12.60 12.35 11.17
CA GLY A 313 11.73 13.53 11.04
C GLY A 313 10.52 13.46 11.98
N ARG A 314 9.73 14.53 12.03
CA ARG A 314 8.56 14.70 12.90
C ARG A 314 7.33 15.20 12.14
N GLY A 315 6.17 15.03 12.78
CA GLY A 315 4.90 15.62 12.34
C GLY A 315 4.29 14.99 11.09
N SER A 316 3.27 15.66 10.55
CA SER A 316 2.46 15.15 9.44
C SER A 316 3.23 14.98 8.12
N ARG A 317 4.27 15.78 7.90
CA ARG A 317 5.15 15.62 6.72
C ARG A 317 5.89 14.30 6.76
N GLN A 318 6.37 13.90 7.94
CA GLN A 318 7.09 12.65 8.11
C GLN A 318 6.17 11.43 7.91
N ILE A 319 4.93 11.50 8.38
CA ILE A 319 3.98 10.40 8.19
C ILE A 319 3.63 10.21 6.71
N ARG A 320 3.50 11.29 5.94
CA ARG A 320 3.30 11.22 4.49
C ARG A 320 4.49 10.58 3.79
N ALA A 321 5.70 11.03 4.13
CA ALA A 321 6.94 10.47 3.57
C ALA A 321 7.11 8.98 3.93
N LEU A 322 6.72 8.58 5.14
CA LEU A 322 6.69 7.18 5.56
C LEU A 322 5.68 6.36 4.75
N LEU A 323 4.47 6.87 4.54
CA LEU A 323 3.45 6.22 3.71
C LEU A 323 3.96 5.99 2.29
N ASP A 324 4.56 7.02 1.67
CA ASP A 324 5.13 6.93 0.33
C ASP A 324 6.28 5.91 0.28
N GLY A 325 7.21 5.98 1.23
CA GLY A 325 8.33 5.06 1.32
C GLY A 325 7.88 3.61 1.57
N LEU A 326 6.97 3.39 2.52
CA LEU A 326 6.44 2.08 2.85
C LEU A 326 5.64 1.45 1.70
N ALA A 327 4.94 2.26 0.90
CA ALA A 327 4.23 1.78 -0.27
C ALA A 327 5.19 1.16 -1.31
N LEU A 328 6.40 1.72 -1.43
CA LEU A 328 7.39 1.31 -2.43
C LEU A 328 8.28 0.13 -2.01
N VAL A 329 8.33 -0.22 -0.72
CA VAL A 329 9.10 -1.39 -0.26
C VAL A 329 8.41 -2.66 -0.74
N ARG A 330 9.03 -3.38 -1.67
CA ARG A 330 8.55 -4.66 -2.20
C ARG A 330 9.52 -5.78 -1.84
N ALA A 331 8.99 -6.96 -1.51
CA ALA A 331 9.81 -8.11 -1.22
C ALA A 331 10.52 -8.61 -2.48
N GLU A 332 11.83 -8.81 -2.38
CA GLU A 332 12.69 -9.35 -3.45
C GLU A 332 12.63 -10.88 -3.49
N GLU A 333 13.12 -11.49 -4.57
CA GLU A 333 13.22 -12.94 -4.69
C GLU A 333 14.49 -13.51 -4.05
N LEU A 334 15.41 -12.64 -3.70
CA LEU A 334 16.71 -12.95 -3.11
C LEU A 334 16.69 -12.73 -1.60
N GLU A 335 17.66 -13.30 -0.92
CA GLU A 335 17.90 -13.06 0.50
C GLU A 335 18.35 -11.63 0.75
N ALA A 336 17.93 -11.08 1.89
CA ALA A 336 18.32 -9.76 2.31
C ALA A 336 19.78 -9.74 2.82
N ASP A 337 20.47 -8.64 2.54
CA ASP A 337 21.83 -8.37 3.03
C ASP A 337 21.74 -7.59 4.36
N HIS A 338 21.68 -8.32 5.46
CA HIS A 338 21.58 -7.75 6.81
C HIS A 338 22.82 -6.94 7.20
N ARG A 339 24.00 -7.35 6.73
CA ARG A 339 25.25 -6.64 6.99
C ARG A 339 25.24 -5.26 6.34
N ARG A 340 24.83 -5.16 5.09
CA ARG A 340 24.69 -3.87 4.40
C ARG A 340 23.68 -2.94 5.09
N ALA A 341 22.58 -3.48 5.58
CA ALA A 341 21.59 -2.70 6.34
C ALA A 341 22.23 -2.13 7.62
N THR A 342 22.97 -2.96 8.35
CA THR A 342 23.68 -2.57 9.58
C THR A 342 24.74 -1.51 9.33
N GLU A 343 25.58 -1.69 8.32
CA GLU A 343 26.62 -0.72 7.93
C GLU A 343 25.98 0.62 7.54
N THR A 344 24.91 0.57 6.73
CA THR A 344 24.18 1.78 6.33
C THR A 344 23.59 2.50 7.54
N LEU A 345 22.94 1.79 8.45
CA LEU A 345 22.34 2.38 9.63
C LEU A 345 23.41 2.97 10.58
N SER A 346 24.55 2.30 10.76
CA SER A 346 25.67 2.77 11.58
C SER A 346 26.27 4.09 11.08
N VAL A 347 26.26 4.32 9.76
CA VAL A 347 26.67 5.59 9.16
C VAL A 347 25.61 6.69 9.38
N LEU A 348 24.33 6.34 9.22
CA LEU A 348 23.22 7.29 9.29
C LEU A 348 22.89 7.72 10.73
N GLN A 349 22.98 6.80 11.69
CA GLN A 349 22.61 7.03 13.08
C GLN A 349 23.80 6.81 14.02
N LYS A 350 24.38 7.93 14.46
CA LYS A 350 25.51 7.91 15.39
C LYS A 350 25.11 7.97 16.87
N ARG A 351 23.95 8.57 17.16
CA ARG A 351 23.41 8.67 18.52
C ARG A 351 22.60 7.44 18.86
N ARG A 352 22.55 7.08 20.15
CA ARG A 352 21.70 5.99 20.64
C ARG A 352 20.25 6.20 20.18
N SER A 353 19.61 5.16 19.71
CA SER A 353 18.24 5.16 19.19
C SER A 353 17.58 3.83 19.41
N LEU A 354 16.25 3.76 19.28
CA LEU A 354 15.52 2.51 19.16
C LEU A 354 15.55 2.05 17.70
N VAL A 355 16.01 0.84 17.47
CA VAL A 355 15.99 0.18 16.16
C VAL A 355 15.00 -0.96 16.22
N VAL A 356 13.87 -0.81 15.55
CA VAL A 356 12.87 -1.85 15.40
C VAL A 356 13.13 -2.58 14.10
N TRP A 357 13.70 -3.77 14.21
CA TRP A 357 14.13 -4.58 13.08
C TRP A 357 13.10 -5.67 12.80
N MET A 358 12.35 -5.53 11.71
CA MET A 358 11.29 -6.45 11.30
C MET A 358 11.81 -7.36 10.20
N THR A 359 11.88 -8.66 10.49
CA THR A 359 12.43 -9.68 9.59
C THR A 359 11.78 -11.04 9.82
N ASP A 360 12.12 -12.02 9.00
CA ASP A 360 11.88 -13.44 9.24
C ASP A 360 13.20 -14.19 9.21
N LEU A 361 13.41 -15.05 10.20
CA LEU A 361 14.69 -15.74 10.41
C LEU A 361 14.62 -17.24 10.13
N ALA A 362 13.60 -17.74 9.46
CA ALA A 362 13.39 -19.18 9.29
C ALA A 362 14.56 -19.89 8.60
N GLU A 363 15.18 -19.25 7.59
CA GLU A 363 16.31 -19.83 6.84
C GLU A 363 17.68 -19.26 7.22
N THR A 364 17.70 -18.03 7.73
CA THR A 364 18.94 -17.35 8.13
C THR A 364 19.41 -17.74 9.54
N ALA A 365 18.67 -18.61 10.22
CA ALA A 365 19.01 -19.10 11.57
C ALA A 365 20.40 -19.75 11.66
N THR A 366 20.96 -20.20 10.56
CA THR A 366 22.30 -20.79 10.47
C THR A 366 23.39 -19.80 10.04
N THR A 367 23.03 -18.58 9.63
CA THR A 367 24.01 -17.59 9.17
C THR A 367 24.52 -16.75 10.34
N PRO A 368 25.82 -16.77 10.63
CA PRO A 368 26.42 -15.94 11.68
C PRO A 368 26.23 -14.43 11.42
N GLU A 369 26.04 -14.03 10.17
CA GLU A 369 25.92 -12.63 9.76
C GLU A 369 24.75 -11.88 10.43
N VAL A 370 23.61 -12.54 10.65
CA VAL A 370 22.45 -11.91 11.33
C VAL A 370 22.79 -11.61 12.78
N ILE A 371 23.46 -12.58 13.46
CA ILE A 371 23.86 -12.45 14.85
C ILE A 371 24.92 -11.36 14.99
N GLU A 372 25.94 -11.36 14.14
CA GLU A 372 27.00 -10.34 14.14
C GLU A 372 26.43 -8.94 13.89
N SER A 373 25.51 -8.81 12.92
CA SER A 373 24.82 -7.56 12.62
C SER A 373 24.00 -7.06 13.80
N ALA A 374 23.24 -7.94 14.43
CA ALA A 374 22.44 -7.62 15.62
C ALA A 374 23.33 -7.22 16.82
N MET A 375 24.41 -7.94 17.05
CA MET A 375 25.40 -7.62 18.10
C MET A 375 26.03 -6.25 17.90
N HIS A 376 26.47 -5.96 16.67
CA HIS A 376 27.06 -4.65 16.34
C HIS A 376 26.09 -3.51 16.61
N MET A 377 24.82 -3.69 16.25
CA MET A 377 23.78 -2.70 16.50
C MET A 377 23.44 -2.58 17.98
N ALA A 378 23.35 -3.69 18.73
CA ALA A 378 23.00 -3.70 20.14
C ALA A 378 24.04 -3.02 21.04
N GLN A 379 25.30 -2.91 20.62
CA GLN A 379 26.34 -2.16 21.33
C GLN A 379 26.06 -0.66 21.42
N ARG A 380 25.36 -0.10 20.44
CA ARG A 380 25.14 1.36 20.34
C ARG A 380 23.68 1.76 20.48
N HIS A 381 22.77 0.90 20.07
CA HIS A 381 21.33 1.16 19.99
C HIS A 381 20.54 0.16 20.83
N LEU A 382 19.33 0.52 21.21
CA LEU A 382 18.38 -0.47 21.70
C LEU A 382 17.74 -1.15 20.50
N VAL A 383 18.04 -2.43 20.28
CA VAL A 383 17.50 -3.19 19.14
C VAL A 383 16.32 -4.03 19.58
N LEU A 384 15.17 -3.81 18.98
CA LEU A 384 13.99 -4.67 19.07
C LEU A 384 13.92 -5.53 17.81
N PHE A 385 14.35 -6.76 17.91
CA PHE A 385 14.31 -7.73 16.82
C PHE A 385 12.95 -8.39 16.77
N THR A 386 12.20 -8.13 15.73
CA THR A 386 10.82 -8.59 15.58
C THR A 386 10.73 -9.61 14.48
N VAL A 387 10.41 -10.84 14.86
CA VAL A 387 10.25 -11.97 13.95
C VAL A 387 8.77 -12.27 13.73
N ILE A 388 8.39 -12.39 12.47
CA ILE A 388 7.02 -12.67 12.08
C ILE A 388 6.80 -14.18 12.10
N GLY A 389 6.07 -14.63 13.12
CA GLY A 389 5.79 -16.04 13.33
C GLY A 389 4.88 -16.66 12.28
N GLN A 390 4.93 -17.97 12.16
CA GLN A 390 4.04 -18.80 11.36
C GLN A 390 3.32 -19.76 12.30
N PRO A 391 2.04 -19.47 12.67
CA PRO A 391 1.28 -20.35 13.55
C PRO A 391 1.12 -21.76 12.97
N GLU A 392 0.90 -21.85 11.65
CA GLU A 392 0.73 -23.12 10.95
C GLU A 392 1.97 -24.04 11.10
N LEU A 393 3.17 -23.46 11.12
CA LEU A 393 4.41 -24.20 11.31
C LEU A 393 4.52 -24.79 12.73
N ARG A 394 4.06 -24.03 13.75
CA ARG A 394 4.03 -24.49 15.13
C ARG A 394 2.95 -25.54 15.38
N GLU A 395 1.81 -25.42 14.71
CA GLU A 395 0.74 -26.41 14.73
C GLU A 395 1.25 -27.71 14.11
N LEU A 396 1.82 -27.65 12.91
CA LEU A 396 2.40 -28.81 12.21
C LEU A 396 3.49 -29.50 13.04
N ALA A 397 4.32 -28.76 13.77
CA ALA A 397 5.33 -29.31 14.67
C ALA A 397 4.73 -30.06 15.87
N ARG A 398 3.48 -29.77 16.25
CA ARG A 398 2.77 -30.37 17.41
C ARG A 398 1.81 -31.49 17.02
N GLU A 399 1.35 -31.53 15.78
CA GLU A 399 0.46 -32.57 15.29
C GLU A 399 1.15 -33.94 15.37
N ARG A 400 0.35 -35.00 15.64
CA ARG A 400 0.86 -36.37 15.59
C ARG A 400 0.78 -36.86 14.15
N ALA A 401 1.94 -37.13 13.55
CA ALA A 401 2.01 -37.71 12.23
C ALA A 401 1.44 -39.15 12.22
N GLN A 402 0.57 -39.42 11.27
CA GLN A 402 -0.04 -40.75 11.05
C GLN A 402 0.56 -41.46 9.84
N THR A 403 1.17 -40.71 8.92
CA THR A 403 1.80 -41.23 7.72
C THR A 403 3.29 -40.89 7.66
N PRO A 404 4.12 -41.66 6.94
CA PRO A 404 5.54 -41.32 6.76
C PRO A 404 5.75 -39.91 6.18
N SER A 405 4.90 -39.50 5.24
CA SER A 405 4.98 -38.15 4.66
C SER A 405 4.70 -37.04 5.66
N GLU A 406 3.74 -37.24 6.56
CA GLU A 406 3.44 -36.33 7.66
C GLU A 406 4.60 -36.26 8.66
N MET A 407 5.25 -37.40 8.94
CA MET A 407 6.40 -37.47 9.82
C MET A 407 7.58 -36.66 9.32
N PHE A 408 7.86 -36.70 8.02
CA PHE A 408 8.88 -35.84 7.39
C PHE A 408 8.54 -34.35 7.51
N ARG A 409 7.28 -33.98 7.25
CA ARG A 409 6.81 -32.60 7.39
C ARG A 409 6.90 -32.12 8.85
N GLN A 410 6.47 -32.93 9.79
CA GLN A 410 6.56 -32.62 11.22
C GLN A 410 8.00 -32.43 11.67
N THR A 411 8.91 -33.33 11.27
CA THR A 411 10.33 -33.23 11.61
C THR A 411 10.96 -31.96 11.04
N ALA A 412 10.67 -31.64 9.79
CA ALA A 412 11.13 -30.38 9.16
C ALA A 412 10.58 -29.15 9.89
N ALA A 413 9.31 -29.17 10.27
CA ALA A 413 8.69 -28.08 11.03
C ALA A 413 9.33 -27.91 12.42
N LEU A 414 9.57 -29.03 13.12
CA LEU A 414 10.27 -29.03 14.43
C LEU A 414 11.68 -28.44 14.30
N GLU A 415 12.43 -28.85 13.29
CA GLU A 415 13.78 -28.32 13.06
C GLU A 415 13.79 -26.81 12.83
N ILE A 416 12.88 -26.30 11.99
CA ILE A 416 12.76 -24.86 11.73
C ILE A 416 12.41 -24.10 13.01
N VAL A 417 11.45 -24.59 13.80
CA VAL A 417 11.05 -23.96 15.06
C VAL A 417 12.21 -23.97 16.08
N GLN A 418 12.92 -25.09 16.23
CA GLN A 418 14.06 -25.19 17.15
C GLN A 418 15.20 -24.26 16.77
N ARG A 419 15.55 -24.19 15.48
CA ARG A 419 16.58 -23.26 14.98
C ARG A 419 16.21 -21.81 15.25
N ARG A 420 14.95 -21.43 15.02
CA ARG A 420 14.44 -20.10 15.30
C ARG A 420 14.51 -19.76 16.79
N ASP A 421 14.08 -20.67 17.66
CA ASP A 421 14.14 -20.48 19.10
C ASP A 421 15.58 -20.31 19.61
N LEU A 422 16.53 -21.08 19.07
CA LEU A 422 17.94 -20.95 19.38
C LEU A 422 18.48 -19.57 19.00
N LEU A 423 18.19 -19.11 17.79
CA LEU A 423 18.61 -17.80 17.32
C LEU A 423 18.06 -16.67 18.19
N LEU A 424 16.76 -16.71 18.52
CA LEU A 424 16.14 -15.72 19.39
C LEU A 424 16.75 -15.70 20.79
N ARG A 425 17.13 -16.86 21.34
CA ARG A 425 17.86 -16.94 22.63
C ARG A 425 19.26 -16.31 22.52
N THR A 426 19.99 -16.61 21.46
CA THR A 426 21.31 -16.01 21.21
C THR A 426 21.22 -14.50 21.11
N LEU A 427 20.26 -13.96 20.34
CA LEU A 427 20.06 -12.52 20.23
C LEU A 427 19.73 -11.85 21.58
N ARG A 428 18.92 -12.50 22.43
CA ARG A 428 18.63 -12.01 23.80
C ARG A 428 19.88 -11.97 24.67
N GLN A 429 20.70 -13.01 24.61
CA GLN A 429 21.96 -13.08 25.36
C GLN A 429 22.95 -11.97 24.94
N GLN A 430 22.84 -11.53 23.69
CA GLN A 430 23.64 -10.42 23.14
C GLN A 430 23.03 -9.02 23.39
N GLY A 431 21.99 -8.94 24.22
CA GLY A 431 21.38 -7.65 24.62
C GLY A 431 20.30 -7.10 23.70
N ALA A 432 19.91 -7.82 22.65
CA ALA A 432 18.78 -7.42 21.83
C ALA A 432 17.45 -7.83 22.49
N LEU A 433 16.46 -6.95 22.42
CA LEU A 433 15.08 -7.31 22.72
C LEU A 433 14.53 -8.13 21.54
N THR A 434 13.93 -9.28 21.81
CA THR A 434 13.37 -10.13 20.76
C THR A 434 11.89 -10.31 20.96
N LEU A 435 11.14 -10.20 19.87
CA LEU A 435 9.70 -10.35 19.81
C LEU A 435 9.33 -11.31 18.67
N GLU A 436 8.72 -12.44 18.98
CA GLU A 436 8.12 -13.32 17.98
C GLU A 436 6.61 -13.31 18.14
N VAL A 437 5.90 -12.90 17.09
CA VAL A 437 4.45 -12.70 17.13
C VAL A 437 3.80 -13.16 15.85
N GLU A 438 2.59 -13.67 15.97
CA GLU A 438 1.71 -13.94 14.84
C GLU A 438 1.46 -12.66 14.02
N PRO A 439 1.36 -12.75 12.69
CA PRO A 439 1.19 -11.59 11.82
C PRO A 439 0.04 -10.66 12.25
N ALA A 440 -1.11 -11.23 12.60
CA ALA A 440 -2.29 -10.46 12.99
C ALA A 440 -2.12 -9.62 14.28
N LYS A 441 -1.19 -10.01 15.17
CA LYS A 441 -0.93 -9.32 16.44
C LYS A 441 0.32 -8.42 16.38
N LEU A 442 0.99 -8.37 15.23
CA LEU A 442 2.30 -7.74 15.09
C LEU A 442 2.27 -6.25 15.44
N SER A 443 1.32 -5.51 14.87
CA SER A 443 1.17 -4.06 15.11
C SER A 443 1.01 -3.74 16.60
N THR A 444 0.09 -4.43 17.26
CA THR A 444 -0.19 -4.24 18.69
C THR A 444 1.01 -4.62 19.56
N ALA A 445 1.70 -5.71 19.24
CA ALA A 445 2.84 -6.18 20.02
C ALA A 445 4.06 -5.26 19.91
N VAL A 446 4.37 -4.78 18.70
CA VAL A 446 5.48 -3.84 18.46
C VAL A 446 5.24 -2.50 19.16
N VAL A 447 4.03 -1.95 19.07
CA VAL A 447 3.64 -0.72 19.76
C VAL A 447 3.74 -0.89 21.28
N ASN A 448 3.28 -2.02 21.83
CA ASN A 448 3.38 -2.29 23.26
C ASN A 448 4.84 -2.36 23.72
N GLN A 449 5.73 -3.01 22.96
CA GLN A 449 7.14 -3.07 23.30
C GLN A 449 7.82 -1.70 23.24
N TYR A 450 7.48 -0.88 22.27
CA TYR A 450 7.96 0.51 22.23
C TYR A 450 7.53 1.30 23.49
N LEU A 451 6.25 1.22 23.85
CA LEU A 451 5.73 1.90 25.04
C LEU A 451 6.39 1.38 26.33
N MET A 452 6.61 0.07 26.43
CA MET A 452 7.34 -0.52 27.58
C MET A 452 8.81 -0.06 27.64
N ALA A 453 9.50 0.01 26.50
CA ALA A 453 10.87 0.50 26.43
C ALA A 453 10.96 1.97 26.85
N LYS A 454 9.98 2.79 26.47
CA LYS A 454 9.86 4.19 26.85
C LYS A 454 9.54 4.36 28.34
N ASP A 455 8.64 3.56 28.88
CA ASP A 455 8.28 3.55 30.31
C ASP A 455 9.46 3.19 31.22
N ARG A 456 10.29 2.26 30.77
CA ARG A 456 11.48 1.83 31.51
C ARG A 456 12.71 2.73 31.29
N SER A 457 12.59 3.80 30.53
CA SER A 457 13.69 4.70 30.15
C SER A 457 14.88 3.96 29.53
N LEU A 458 14.61 2.92 28.76
CA LEU A 458 15.64 2.13 28.07
C LEU A 458 16.13 2.84 26.80
N ILE A 459 15.33 3.78 26.31
CA ILE A 459 15.57 4.56 25.12
C ILE A 459 16.04 5.95 25.51
#